data_7293b431e9e349bb5035442bb35e4bd2
#
_entry.id   7293b431e9e349bb5035442bb35e4bd2
#
_cell.length_a   1.000
_cell.length_b   1.000
_cell.length_c   1.000
_cell.angle_alpha   90.00
_cell.angle_beta   90.00
_cell.angle_gamma   90.00
#
_symmetry.space_group_name_H-M   'P 1'
#
loop_
_entity.id
_entity.type
_entity.pdbx_description
1 polymer ?
#
loop_
_entity_poly.entity_id
_entity_poly.type
_entity_poly.pdbx_seq_one_letter_code
_entity_poly.pdbx_strand_id
1 'polypeptide(L)'
;MPEINRTAIKKARSIANPGCFATAIQLALLPLASRNKLNNAIHVNATTGSTGAGVSSSATTHFSWRNNNLSWYKPFTHQHLGEVKETLHQAQG
;
A
#
# COMPACT_ATOMS: atom_id res chain seq x y z
N MET A 1 -2.83 -0.53 10.78
CA MET A 1 -4.22 -0.41 10.25
C MET A 1 -5.19 -0.46 11.43
N PRO A 2 -5.97 0.57 11.70
CA PRO A 2 -6.96 0.56 12.80
C PRO A 2 -8.10 -0.43 12.59
N GLU A 3 -8.39 -0.80 11.36
CA GLU A 3 -9.44 -1.76 10.99
C GLU A 3 -9.22 -3.13 11.64
N ILE A 4 -7.97 -3.57 11.76
CA ILE A 4 -7.62 -4.88 12.32
C ILE A 4 -6.85 -4.79 13.65
N ASN A 5 -6.30 -3.63 14.01
CA ASN A 5 -5.42 -3.47 15.17
C ASN A 5 -5.94 -2.44 16.18
N ARG A 6 -7.22 -2.11 16.17
CA ARG A 6 -7.79 -1.03 17.01
C ARG A 6 -7.44 -1.17 18.48
N THR A 7 -7.58 -2.35 19.05
CA THR A 7 -7.31 -2.61 20.46
C THR A 7 -5.83 -2.46 20.81
N ALA A 8 -4.94 -2.97 19.94
CA ALA A 8 -3.50 -2.85 20.12
C ALA A 8 -3.06 -1.38 20.00
N ILE A 9 -3.58 -0.65 19.03
CA ILE A 9 -3.27 0.77 18.79
C ILE A 9 -3.65 1.63 20.02
N LYS A 10 -4.80 1.38 20.64
CA LYS A 10 -5.24 2.12 21.85
C LYS A 10 -4.28 1.97 23.03
N LYS A 11 -3.51 0.88 23.10
CA LYS A 11 -2.57 0.59 24.19
C LYS A 11 -1.11 0.90 23.80
N ALA A 12 -0.83 1.17 22.54
CA ALA A 12 0.52 1.36 22.04
C ALA A 12 1.09 2.74 22.44
N ARG A 13 2.38 2.76 22.76
CA ARG A 13 3.13 4.00 23.01
C ARG A 13 3.73 4.57 21.71
N SER A 14 3.91 3.72 20.72
CA SER A 14 4.43 4.08 19.39
C SER A 14 3.63 3.34 18.33
N ILE A 15 3.32 4.02 17.22
CA ILE A 15 2.50 3.49 16.16
C ILE A 15 3.21 3.73 14.84
N ALA A 16 3.46 2.65 14.08
CA ALA A 16 3.89 2.75 12.69
C ALA A 16 2.65 2.89 11.79
N ASN A 17 2.66 3.91 10.94
CA ASN A 17 1.59 4.13 9.97
C ASN A 17 1.94 3.41 8.65
N PRO A 18 1.01 2.67 8.03
CA PRO A 18 1.27 2.03 6.75
C PRO A 18 1.48 3.05 5.63
N GLY A 19 2.23 2.65 4.58
CA GLY A 19 2.42 3.46 3.40
C GLY A 19 1.12 3.62 2.59
N CYS A 20 1.11 4.58 1.65
CA CYS A 20 -0.10 4.95 0.89
C CYS A 20 -0.66 3.81 0.04
N PHE A 21 0.16 3.15 -0.79
CA PHE A 21 -0.28 1.99 -1.56
C PHE A 21 -0.65 0.80 -0.67
N ALA A 22 0.13 0.56 0.40
CA ALA A 22 -0.18 -0.49 1.35
C ALA A 22 -1.56 -0.28 1.97
N THR A 23 -1.87 0.94 2.41
CA THR A 23 -3.19 1.28 2.95
C THR A 23 -4.31 1.01 1.96
N ALA A 24 -4.20 1.53 0.73
CA ALA A 24 -5.23 1.37 -0.29
C ALA A 24 -5.48 -0.10 -0.65
N ILE A 25 -4.40 -0.87 -0.89
CA ILE A 25 -4.49 -2.28 -1.25
C ILE A 25 -5.05 -3.12 -0.10
N GLN A 26 -4.57 -2.88 1.11
CA GLN A 26 -5.05 -3.60 2.29
C GLN A 26 -6.53 -3.34 2.55
N LEU A 27 -6.99 -2.09 2.47
CA LEU A 27 -8.41 -1.77 2.65
C LEU A 27 -9.30 -2.47 1.61
N ALA A 28 -8.83 -2.59 0.38
CA ALA A 28 -9.57 -3.31 -0.67
C ALA A 28 -9.63 -4.83 -0.43
N LEU A 29 -8.55 -5.43 0.08
CA LEU A 29 -8.40 -6.88 0.16
C LEU A 29 -8.74 -7.48 1.53
N LEU A 30 -8.65 -6.71 2.62
CA LEU A 30 -8.91 -7.20 3.98
C LEU A 30 -10.28 -7.87 4.15
N PRO A 31 -11.39 -7.35 3.59
CA PRO A 31 -12.69 -8.01 3.72
C PRO A 31 -12.73 -9.42 3.10
N LEU A 32 -11.94 -9.64 2.04
CA LEU A 32 -11.81 -10.95 1.41
C LEU A 32 -10.84 -11.85 2.18
N ALA A 33 -9.71 -11.30 2.62
CA ALA A 33 -8.73 -12.02 3.45
C ALA A 33 -9.37 -12.56 4.72
N SER A 34 -10.09 -11.74 5.46
CA SER A 34 -10.75 -12.14 6.72
C SER A 34 -11.82 -13.23 6.56
N ARG A 35 -12.21 -13.52 5.33
CA ARG A 35 -13.16 -14.61 4.99
C ARG A 35 -12.48 -15.76 4.25
N ASN A 36 -11.15 -15.81 4.22
CA ASN A 36 -10.37 -16.82 3.50
C ASN A 36 -10.76 -16.93 2.02
N LYS A 37 -11.00 -15.81 1.35
CA LYS A 37 -11.40 -15.75 -0.06
C LYS A 37 -10.28 -15.36 -1.02
N LEU A 38 -9.05 -15.17 -0.53
CA LEU A 38 -7.88 -14.88 -1.35
C LEU A 38 -7.12 -16.19 -1.63
N ASN A 39 -7.50 -16.91 -2.67
CA ASN A 39 -6.99 -18.26 -2.93
C ASN A 39 -6.00 -18.32 -4.11
N ASN A 40 -5.87 -17.24 -4.89
CA ASN A 40 -5.07 -17.20 -6.11
C ASN A 40 -4.15 -15.97 -6.12
N ALA A 41 -3.31 -15.87 -7.14
CA ALA A 41 -2.53 -14.68 -7.40
C ALA A 41 -3.44 -13.45 -7.57
N ILE A 42 -3.09 -12.36 -6.89
CA ILE A 42 -3.85 -11.12 -6.93
C ILE A 42 -3.06 -10.13 -7.78
N HIS A 43 -3.68 -9.64 -8.83
CA HIS A 43 -3.11 -8.61 -9.68
C HIS A 43 -3.67 -7.25 -9.28
N VAL A 44 -2.78 -6.34 -8.91
CA VAL A 44 -3.14 -4.99 -8.48
C VAL A 44 -2.61 -3.98 -9.47
N ASN A 45 -3.49 -3.14 -9.99
CA ASN A 45 -3.13 -1.96 -10.77
C ASN A 45 -3.49 -0.71 -9.94
N ALA A 46 -2.50 0.04 -9.53
CA ALA A 46 -2.66 1.20 -8.68
C ALA A 46 -1.96 2.42 -9.27
N THR A 47 -2.66 3.55 -9.27
CA THR A 47 -2.14 4.82 -9.82
C THR A 47 -1.94 5.83 -8.70
N THR A 48 -0.85 6.59 -8.79
CA THR A 48 -0.55 7.68 -7.84
C THR A 48 -0.05 8.92 -8.58
N GLY A 49 -0.15 10.05 -7.92
CA GLY A 49 0.49 11.28 -8.38
C GLY A 49 1.97 11.37 -7.95
N SER A 50 2.74 12.21 -8.64
CA SER A 50 4.16 12.45 -8.33
C SER A 50 4.39 13.04 -6.93
N THR A 51 3.40 13.71 -6.35
CA THR A 51 3.47 14.26 -4.99
C THR A 51 3.69 13.19 -3.92
N GLY A 52 3.30 11.95 -4.18
CA GLY A 52 3.56 10.82 -3.29
C GLY A 52 5.03 10.45 -3.12
N ALA A 53 5.91 10.95 -3.99
CA ALA A 53 7.36 10.77 -3.87
C ALA A 53 8.02 11.65 -2.79
N GLY A 54 7.27 12.60 -2.22
CA GLY A 54 7.78 13.55 -1.23
C GLY A 54 8.34 14.82 -1.84
N VAL A 55 8.99 15.63 -1.01
CA VAL A 55 9.50 16.96 -1.39
C VAL A 55 10.81 16.94 -2.19
N SER A 56 11.56 15.84 -2.14
CA SER A 56 12.81 15.71 -2.87
C SER A 56 12.55 15.55 -4.37
N SER A 57 13.02 16.50 -5.16
CA SER A 57 12.86 16.46 -6.60
C SER A 57 13.70 15.36 -7.24
N SER A 58 13.16 14.74 -8.28
CA SER A 58 13.86 13.78 -9.13
C SER A 58 13.50 14.01 -10.60
N ALA A 59 14.28 13.46 -11.51
CA ALA A 59 14.01 13.60 -12.96
C ALA A 59 12.58 13.16 -13.32
N THR A 60 12.09 12.05 -12.73
CA THR A 60 10.78 11.48 -13.04
C THR A 60 9.62 12.16 -12.32
N THR A 61 9.88 12.97 -11.31
CA THR A 61 8.85 13.75 -10.60
C THR A 61 8.82 15.21 -11.03
N HIS A 62 9.79 15.65 -11.87
CA HIS A 62 9.86 17.00 -12.40
C HIS A 62 8.61 17.31 -13.25
N PHE A 63 8.06 18.52 -13.11
CA PHE A 63 6.82 18.92 -13.77
C PHE A 63 6.86 18.70 -15.29
N SER A 64 7.91 19.15 -15.98
CA SER A 64 8.01 19.03 -17.43
C SER A 64 8.01 17.58 -17.92
N TRP A 65 8.57 16.65 -17.14
CA TRP A 65 8.56 15.24 -17.47
C TRP A 65 7.23 14.57 -17.13
N ARG A 66 6.60 14.95 -16.03
CA ARG A 66 5.39 14.32 -15.51
C ARG A 66 4.10 14.89 -16.10
N ASN A 67 4.10 16.10 -16.63
CA ASN A 67 2.91 16.73 -17.17
C ASN A 67 2.32 15.92 -18.35
N ASN A 68 1.05 15.58 -18.25
CA ASN A 68 0.33 14.71 -19.22
C ASN A 68 1.05 13.37 -19.49
N ASN A 69 1.78 12.84 -18.51
CA ASN A 69 2.56 11.63 -18.66
C ASN A 69 2.21 10.59 -17.58
N LEU A 70 2.14 9.33 -17.99
CA LEU A 70 1.97 8.17 -17.13
C LEU A 70 3.12 7.20 -17.38
N SER A 71 3.72 6.68 -16.32
CA SER A 71 4.82 5.72 -16.44
C SER A 71 4.71 4.60 -15.42
N TRP A 72 5.30 3.47 -15.75
CA TRP A 72 5.46 2.36 -14.82
C TRP A 72 6.41 2.75 -13.69
N TYR A 73 6.05 2.31 -12.48
CA TYR A 73 6.81 2.57 -11.28
C TYR A 73 6.94 1.29 -10.45
N LYS A 74 8.17 0.82 -10.29
CA LYS A 74 8.52 -0.37 -9.49
C LYS A 74 7.56 -1.57 -9.66
N PRO A 75 7.32 -2.08 -10.89
CA PRO A 75 6.45 -3.22 -11.09
C PRO A 75 7.01 -4.43 -10.33
N PHE A 76 6.17 -5.09 -9.54
CA PHE A 76 6.47 -6.28 -8.72
C PHE A 76 7.57 -6.12 -7.65
N THR A 77 8.20 -4.95 -7.54
CA THR A 77 9.32 -4.67 -6.62
C THR A 77 9.04 -3.54 -5.64
N HIS A 78 7.80 -3.06 -5.59
CA HIS A 78 7.44 -1.96 -4.70
C HIS A 78 7.60 -2.36 -3.23
N GLN A 79 8.22 -1.48 -2.42
CA GLN A 79 8.52 -1.75 -1.01
C GLN A 79 7.28 -2.05 -0.16
N HIS A 80 6.09 -1.55 -0.52
CA HIS A 80 4.85 -1.82 0.20
C HIS A 80 4.31 -3.25 0.02
N LEU A 81 4.85 -4.04 -0.92
CA LEU A 81 4.39 -5.42 -1.14
C LEU A 81 4.63 -6.32 0.07
N GLY A 82 5.77 -6.14 0.76
CA GLY A 82 6.05 -6.87 2.00
C GLY A 82 5.02 -6.61 3.08
N GLU A 83 4.72 -5.35 3.31
CA GLU A 83 3.72 -4.87 4.28
C GLU A 83 2.31 -5.39 3.97
N VAL A 84 1.90 -5.35 2.70
CA VAL A 84 0.61 -5.89 2.25
C VAL A 84 0.53 -7.39 2.49
N LYS A 85 1.55 -8.16 2.10
CA LYS A 85 1.59 -9.61 2.29
C LYS A 85 1.46 -10.00 3.75
N GLU A 86 2.24 -9.38 4.62
CA GLU A 86 2.21 -9.65 6.06
C GLU A 86 0.80 -9.41 6.64
N THR A 87 0.20 -8.26 6.33
CA THR A 87 -1.14 -7.91 6.83
C THR A 87 -2.21 -8.88 6.35
N LEU A 88 -2.19 -9.26 5.07
CA LEU A 88 -3.17 -10.18 4.51
C LEU A 88 -3.02 -11.59 5.07
N HIS A 89 -1.79 -12.06 5.29
CA HIS A 89 -1.53 -13.34 5.96
C HIS A 89 -2.08 -13.36 7.39
N GLN A 90 -1.84 -12.32 8.16
CA GLN A 90 -2.41 -12.20 9.52
C GLN A 90 -3.93 -12.21 9.51
N ALA A 91 -4.57 -11.60 8.52
CA ALA A 91 -6.01 -11.53 8.41
C ALA A 91 -6.67 -12.85 7.96
N GLN A 92 -5.93 -13.71 7.25
CA GLN A 92 -6.40 -15.04 6.84
C GLN A 92 -6.23 -16.11 7.92
N GLY A 93 -5.46 -15.83 8.95
CA GLY A 93 -5.14 -16.77 10.02
C GLY A 93 -4.02 -17.69 9.66
#